data_60f9ed1140b568c7282ec112882c41f2
#
_entry.id   60f9ed1140b568c7282ec112882c41f2
#
_cell.length_a   1.000
_cell.length_b   1.000
_cell.length_c   1.000
_cell.angle_alpha   90.00
_cell.angle_beta   90.00
_cell.angle_gamma   90.00
#
_symmetry.space_group_name_H-M   'P 1'
#
loop_
_entity.id
_entity.type
_entity.pdbx_description
1 polymer ?
#
loop_
_entity_poly.entity_id
_entity_poly.type
_entity_poly.pdbx_seq_one_letter_code
_entity_poly.pdbx_strand_id
1 'polypeptide(L)'
;DQNYCGKKVLVRCDFNVPMKDGVITNENRINAALPTIQKLVNDGAKVILCSHLGKPKNGPEAKFSLAPVAVALSAKLGKTVVFADDDNVVGENAKAAVAAMNNGDVVLLQNTRFRKEETKNIPEFSQELASLADAYVDDAFGSCHRAHCSTAGVTDYIKDTAVGYLMEKAVSYTHLTLPTNRE
;
A
#
# COMPACT_ATOMS: atom_id res chain seq x y z
N ASP A 1 -10.71 7.76 -13.39
CA ASP A 1 -10.22 7.10 -14.58
C ASP A 1 -8.94 7.71 -15.11
N GLN A 2 -8.01 7.92 -14.21
CA GLN A 2 -6.69 8.43 -14.59
C GLN A 2 -5.86 7.29 -15.18
N ASN A 3 -5.05 7.64 -16.17
CA ASN A 3 -4.14 6.70 -16.80
C ASN A 3 -2.76 6.85 -16.18
N TYR A 4 -2.29 5.80 -15.52
CA TYR A 4 -0.99 5.80 -14.85
C TYR A 4 0.09 5.05 -15.64
N CYS A 5 -0.13 4.78 -16.91
CA CYS A 5 0.83 4.04 -17.74
C CYS A 5 2.23 4.66 -17.64
N GLY A 6 3.21 3.83 -17.29
CA GLY A 6 4.61 4.25 -17.15
C GLY A 6 4.92 5.01 -15.89
N LYS A 7 3.92 5.38 -15.10
CA LYS A 7 4.14 6.14 -13.86
C LYS A 7 4.36 5.20 -12.68
N LYS A 8 5.14 5.67 -11.71
CA LYS A 8 5.30 4.99 -10.43
C LYS A 8 4.15 5.41 -9.53
N VAL A 9 3.36 4.43 -9.06
CA VAL A 9 2.19 4.69 -8.22
C VAL A 9 2.39 4.01 -6.88
N LEU A 10 2.40 4.80 -5.83
CA LEU A 10 2.45 4.28 -4.45
C LEU A 10 1.02 4.01 -4.00
N VAL A 11 0.72 2.76 -3.66
CA VAL A 11 -0.62 2.34 -3.23
C VAL A 11 -0.57 1.95 -1.76
N ARG A 12 -1.32 2.66 -0.93
CA ARG A 12 -1.46 2.31 0.49
C ARG A 12 -2.58 1.29 0.62
N CYS A 13 -2.21 0.09 0.96
CA CYS A 13 -3.15 -1.02 1.14
C CYS A 13 -3.35 -1.33 2.62
N ASP A 14 -4.32 -2.16 2.91
CA ASP A 14 -4.50 -2.74 4.23
C ASP A 14 -4.12 -4.22 4.17
N PHE A 15 -2.88 -4.52 4.48
CA PHE A 15 -2.36 -5.88 4.57
C PHE A 15 -2.12 -6.29 6.02
N ASN A 16 -2.80 -5.63 6.96
CA ASN A 16 -2.74 -5.99 8.37
C ASN A 16 -3.58 -7.26 8.60
N VAL A 17 -3.08 -8.37 8.08
CA VAL A 17 -3.77 -9.66 8.09
C VAL A 17 -3.43 -10.43 9.36
N PRO A 18 -4.37 -11.27 9.85
CA PRO A 18 -4.06 -12.13 10.99
C PRO A 18 -3.09 -13.22 10.56
N MET A 19 -2.13 -13.48 11.43
CA MET A 19 -1.10 -14.50 11.19
C MET A 19 -0.95 -15.39 12.40
N LYS A 20 -0.60 -16.65 12.15
CA LYS A 20 -0.27 -17.61 13.18
C LYS A 20 0.97 -18.37 12.76
N ASP A 21 2.03 -18.29 13.56
CA ASP A 21 3.31 -18.97 13.29
C ASP A 21 3.84 -18.67 11.88
N GLY A 22 3.75 -17.40 11.48
CA GLY A 22 4.24 -16.96 10.18
C GLY A 22 3.33 -17.28 9.01
N VAL A 23 2.15 -17.83 9.27
CA VAL A 23 1.17 -18.20 8.23
C VAL A 23 -0.01 -17.26 8.28
N ILE A 24 -0.42 -16.74 7.13
CA ILE A 24 -1.60 -15.90 7.02
C ILE A 24 -2.85 -16.78 7.20
N THR A 25 -3.69 -16.44 8.18
CA THR A 25 -4.89 -17.22 8.50
C THR A 25 -6.15 -16.68 7.83
N ASN A 26 -6.11 -15.46 7.31
CA ASN A 26 -7.25 -14.86 6.60
C ASN A 26 -6.74 -13.91 5.55
N GLU A 27 -7.12 -14.13 4.30
CA GLU A 27 -6.63 -13.36 3.15
C GLU A 27 -7.64 -12.34 2.63
N ASN A 28 -8.72 -12.08 3.36
CA ASN A 28 -9.77 -11.17 2.88
C ASN A 28 -9.24 -9.78 2.52
N ARG A 29 -8.33 -9.24 3.33
CA ARG A 29 -7.76 -7.91 3.06
C ARG A 29 -6.87 -7.91 1.83
N ILE A 30 -6.15 -8.98 1.60
CA ILE A 30 -5.34 -9.13 0.39
C ILE A 30 -6.26 -9.18 -0.82
N ASN A 31 -7.30 -10.00 -0.77
CA ASN A 31 -8.26 -10.13 -1.86
C ASN A 31 -8.94 -8.79 -2.17
N ALA A 32 -9.24 -8.00 -1.14
CA ALA A 32 -9.90 -6.71 -1.29
C ALA A 32 -9.01 -5.69 -2.04
N ALA A 33 -7.71 -5.83 -1.97
CA ALA A 33 -6.78 -4.93 -2.65
C ALA A 33 -6.56 -5.31 -4.13
N LEU A 34 -6.90 -6.52 -4.53
CA LEU A 34 -6.60 -7.02 -5.87
C LEU A 34 -7.20 -6.19 -7.00
N PRO A 35 -8.48 -5.73 -6.92
CA PRO A 35 -9.04 -4.94 -8.02
C PRO A 35 -8.24 -3.68 -8.34
N THR A 36 -7.82 -2.93 -7.32
CA THR A 36 -6.99 -1.73 -7.51
C THR A 36 -5.64 -2.09 -8.11
N ILE A 37 -4.99 -3.11 -7.56
CA ILE A 37 -3.67 -3.53 -8.04
C ILE A 37 -3.74 -3.99 -9.49
N GLN A 38 -4.72 -4.83 -9.83
CA GLN A 38 -4.87 -5.36 -11.18
C GLN A 38 -5.17 -4.26 -12.18
N LYS A 39 -6.01 -3.29 -11.80
CA LYS A 39 -6.29 -2.16 -12.69
C LYS A 39 -5.02 -1.40 -13.02
N LEU A 40 -4.22 -1.09 -12.01
CA LEU A 40 -2.97 -0.35 -12.21
C LEU A 40 -1.97 -1.16 -13.04
N VAL A 41 -1.87 -2.46 -12.79
CA VAL A 41 -1.01 -3.35 -13.58
C VAL A 41 -1.47 -3.37 -15.03
N ASN A 42 -2.76 -3.50 -15.27
CA ASN A 42 -3.33 -3.52 -16.62
C ASN A 42 -3.13 -2.19 -17.36
N ASP A 43 -3.09 -1.08 -16.60
CA ASP A 43 -2.82 0.24 -17.17
C ASP A 43 -1.33 0.45 -17.50
N GLY A 44 -0.48 -0.49 -17.12
CA GLY A 44 0.96 -0.38 -17.36
C GLY A 44 1.70 0.45 -16.33
N ALA A 45 1.12 0.67 -15.16
CA ALA A 45 1.79 1.42 -14.09
C ALA A 45 2.88 0.58 -13.44
N LYS A 46 3.82 1.27 -12.78
CA LYS A 46 4.79 0.65 -11.88
C LYS A 46 4.21 0.74 -10.48
N VAL A 47 3.75 -0.39 -9.94
CA VAL A 47 2.94 -0.40 -8.73
C VAL A 47 3.81 -0.67 -7.51
N ILE A 48 3.80 0.28 -6.57
CA ILE A 48 4.56 0.18 -5.32
C ILE A 48 3.55 0.10 -4.17
N LEU A 49 3.50 -1.05 -3.51
CA LEU A 49 2.52 -1.30 -2.45
C LEU A 49 3.17 -1.03 -1.09
N CYS A 50 2.42 -0.42 -0.18
CA CYS A 50 2.84 -0.23 1.20
C CYS A 50 1.69 -0.51 2.16
N SER A 51 2.03 -1.01 3.34
CA SER A 51 1.07 -1.29 4.40
C SER A 51 1.78 -1.43 5.74
N HIS A 52 1.02 -1.31 6.80
CA HIS A 52 1.47 -1.73 8.11
C HIS A 52 1.01 -3.16 8.40
N LEU A 53 1.64 -3.80 9.38
CA LEU A 53 1.25 -5.12 9.89
C LEU A 53 1.53 -5.14 11.38
N GLY A 54 0.48 -5.35 12.18
CA GLY A 54 0.61 -5.41 13.63
C GLY A 54 1.11 -4.12 14.26
N LYS A 55 1.72 -4.25 15.42
CA LYS A 55 2.25 -3.12 16.20
C LYS A 55 3.68 -3.42 16.67
N PRO A 56 4.67 -3.35 15.77
CA PRO A 56 6.07 -3.54 16.20
C PRO A 56 6.44 -2.47 17.22
N LYS A 57 7.01 -2.89 18.34
CA LYS A 57 7.40 -1.96 19.41
C LYS A 57 8.88 -1.60 19.37
N ASN A 58 9.69 -2.49 18.81
CA ASN A 58 11.14 -2.37 18.83
C ASN A 58 11.74 -2.19 17.43
N GLY A 59 10.97 -1.62 16.52
CA GLY A 59 11.40 -1.47 15.13
C GLY A 59 11.23 -2.76 14.35
N PRO A 60 12.16 -3.10 13.45
CA PRO A 60 12.03 -4.29 12.62
C PRO A 60 11.97 -5.57 13.45
N GLU A 61 10.95 -6.39 13.19
CA GLU A 61 10.76 -7.68 13.85
C GLU A 61 10.27 -8.69 12.79
N ALA A 62 10.90 -9.86 12.75
CA ALA A 62 10.60 -10.87 11.74
C ALA A 62 9.11 -11.27 11.70
N LYS A 63 8.47 -11.36 12.86
CA LYS A 63 7.05 -11.74 12.96
C LYS A 63 6.10 -10.72 12.34
N PHE A 64 6.57 -9.51 12.12
CA PHE A 64 5.78 -8.44 11.50
C PHE A 64 6.24 -8.13 10.08
N SER A 65 7.03 -9.01 9.47
CA SER A 65 7.45 -8.84 8.08
C SER A 65 6.28 -9.09 7.13
N LEU A 66 6.22 -8.30 6.05
CA LEU A 66 5.22 -8.48 4.99
C LEU A 66 5.64 -9.51 3.94
N ALA A 67 6.77 -10.19 4.13
CA ALA A 67 7.22 -11.21 3.17
C ALA A 67 6.14 -12.25 2.82
N PRO A 68 5.37 -12.80 3.79
CA PRO A 68 4.30 -13.75 3.45
C PRO A 68 3.22 -13.13 2.57
N VAL A 69 2.95 -11.82 2.74
CA VAL A 69 1.95 -11.11 1.92
C VAL A 69 2.43 -11.03 0.47
N ALA A 70 3.72 -10.80 0.26
CA ALA A 70 4.29 -10.76 -1.09
C ALA A 70 4.10 -12.11 -1.80
N VAL A 71 4.31 -13.22 -1.08
CA VAL A 71 4.11 -14.56 -1.62
C VAL A 71 2.64 -14.78 -2.01
N ALA A 72 1.72 -14.41 -1.13
CA ALA A 72 0.29 -14.55 -1.38
C ALA A 72 -0.16 -13.70 -2.57
N LEU A 73 0.31 -12.46 -2.66
CA LEU A 73 0.02 -11.58 -3.78
C LEU A 73 0.52 -12.14 -5.10
N SER A 74 1.74 -12.68 -5.10
CA SER A 74 2.32 -13.27 -6.31
C SER A 74 1.45 -14.38 -6.84
N ALA A 75 0.97 -15.25 -5.96
CA ALA A 75 0.09 -16.36 -6.35
C ALA A 75 -1.24 -15.86 -6.92
N LYS A 76 -1.83 -14.84 -6.27
CA LYS A 76 -3.15 -14.32 -6.67
C LYS A 76 -3.10 -13.49 -7.96
N LEU A 77 -2.00 -12.78 -8.17
CA LEU A 77 -1.84 -11.96 -9.38
C LEU A 77 -1.29 -12.76 -10.56
N GLY A 78 -0.77 -13.96 -10.32
CA GLY A 78 -0.15 -14.77 -11.37
C GLY A 78 1.12 -14.16 -11.92
N LYS A 79 1.81 -13.35 -11.12
CA LYS A 79 3.07 -12.73 -11.48
C LYS A 79 3.90 -12.49 -10.23
N THR A 80 5.21 -12.38 -10.36
CA THR A 80 6.09 -12.15 -9.23
C THR A 80 5.89 -10.74 -8.67
N VAL A 81 5.58 -10.66 -7.37
CA VAL A 81 5.61 -9.42 -6.62
C VAL A 81 6.99 -9.37 -5.94
N VAL A 82 7.77 -8.36 -6.28
CA VAL A 82 9.10 -8.19 -5.69
C VAL A 82 8.93 -7.64 -4.28
N PHE A 83 9.43 -8.37 -3.29
CA PHE A 83 9.41 -7.90 -1.92
C PHE A 83 10.69 -7.10 -1.64
N ALA A 84 10.55 -5.81 -1.39
CA ALA A 84 11.67 -4.95 -1.04
C ALA A 84 11.96 -5.11 0.45
N ASP A 85 12.79 -6.09 0.80
CA ASP A 85 13.13 -6.41 2.19
C ASP A 85 14.15 -5.39 2.69
N ASP A 86 13.63 -4.34 3.33
CA ASP A 86 14.44 -3.22 3.79
C ASP A 86 13.89 -2.76 5.14
N ASP A 87 14.69 -2.91 6.19
CA ASP A 87 14.26 -2.53 7.54
C ASP A 87 13.98 -1.04 7.67
N ASN A 88 14.53 -0.23 6.78
CA ASN A 88 14.26 1.20 6.75
C ASN A 88 13.04 1.57 5.91
N VAL A 89 12.37 0.59 5.34
CA VAL A 89 11.21 0.70 4.45
C VAL A 89 11.57 1.42 3.14
N VAL A 90 12.12 2.61 3.21
CA VAL A 90 12.61 3.37 2.04
C VAL A 90 14.12 3.51 2.16
N GLY A 91 14.82 2.38 2.22
CA GLY A 91 16.28 2.34 2.23
C GLY A 91 16.84 2.01 0.86
N GLU A 92 18.09 1.60 0.82
CA GLU A 92 18.78 1.32 -0.43
C GLU A 92 18.15 0.16 -1.20
N ASN A 93 17.73 -0.90 -0.49
CA ASN A 93 17.12 -2.05 -1.13
C ASN A 93 15.78 -1.69 -1.77
N ALA A 94 14.97 -0.90 -1.06
CA ALA A 94 13.68 -0.44 -1.59
C ALA A 94 13.87 0.46 -2.81
N LYS A 95 14.81 1.39 -2.74
CA LYS A 95 15.08 2.31 -3.86
C LYS A 95 15.58 1.55 -5.07
N ALA A 96 16.45 0.54 -4.88
CA ALA A 96 16.95 -0.28 -5.97
C ALA A 96 15.83 -1.10 -6.62
N ALA A 97 14.94 -1.69 -5.82
CA ALA A 97 13.81 -2.45 -6.34
C ALA A 97 12.88 -1.57 -7.17
N VAL A 98 12.60 -0.36 -6.70
CA VAL A 98 11.74 0.58 -7.42
C VAL A 98 12.41 1.05 -8.71
N ALA A 99 13.71 1.33 -8.67
CA ALA A 99 14.45 1.77 -9.86
C ALA A 99 14.48 0.72 -10.95
N ALA A 100 14.42 -0.56 -10.59
CA ALA A 100 14.46 -1.67 -11.54
C ALA A 100 13.11 -2.02 -12.15
N MET A 101 12.03 -1.35 -11.74
CA MET A 101 10.68 -1.69 -12.19
C MET A 101 10.47 -1.36 -13.68
N ASN A 102 9.73 -2.26 -14.34
CA ASN A 102 9.19 -2.03 -15.68
C ASN A 102 7.68 -1.82 -15.57
N ASN A 103 7.06 -1.35 -16.66
CA ASN A 103 5.61 -1.13 -16.68
C ASN A 103 4.88 -2.44 -16.34
N GLY A 104 3.94 -2.36 -15.42
CA GLY A 104 3.16 -3.50 -14.95
C GLY A 104 3.82 -4.30 -13.83
N ASP A 105 5.01 -3.94 -13.40
CA ASP A 105 5.66 -4.61 -12.27
C ASP A 105 5.04 -4.16 -10.94
N VAL A 106 5.17 -5.03 -9.94
CA VAL A 106 4.65 -4.78 -8.59
C VAL A 106 5.77 -5.00 -7.57
N VAL A 107 5.98 -4.02 -6.71
CA VAL A 107 6.91 -4.09 -5.58
C VAL A 107 6.12 -3.89 -4.30
N LEU A 108 6.37 -4.71 -3.29
CA LEU A 108 5.80 -4.54 -1.95
C LEU A 108 6.91 -4.07 -1.02
N LEU A 109 6.71 -2.93 -0.38
CA LEU A 109 7.64 -2.42 0.63
C LEU A 109 7.47 -3.20 1.94
N GLN A 110 8.48 -3.14 2.80
CA GLN A 110 8.41 -3.73 4.13
C GLN A 110 7.42 -2.94 5.00
N ASN A 111 7.00 -3.53 6.11
CA ASN A 111 6.06 -2.96 7.06
C ASN A 111 6.40 -1.51 7.39
N THR A 112 5.48 -0.59 7.09
CA THR A 112 5.70 0.84 7.31
C THR A 112 5.96 1.17 8.77
N ARG A 113 5.42 0.38 9.69
CA ARG A 113 5.60 0.58 11.12
C ARG A 113 6.94 0.09 11.65
N PHE A 114 7.81 -0.43 10.79
CA PHE A 114 9.21 -0.63 11.17
C PHE A 114 9.90 0.73 11.38
N ARG A 115 9.32 1.79 10.82
CA ARG A 115 9.76 3.17 11.07
C ARG A 115 8.89 3.79 12.15
N LYS A 116 9.54 4.32 13.17
CA LYS A 116 8.83 5.02 14.28
C LYS A 116 8.08 6.25 13.79
N GLU A 117 8.57 6.83 12.72
CA GLU A 117 8.02 8.04 12.11
C GLU A 117 6.62 7.82 11.54
N GLU A 118 6.29 6.59 11.17
CA GLU A 118 5.02 6.29 10.49
C GLU A 118 3.80 6.75 11.30
N THR A 119 3.68 6.30 12.55
CA THR A 119 2.52 6.61 13.38
C THR A 119 2.53 8.03 13.93
N LYS A 120 3.68 8.67 13.93
CA LYS A 120 3.85 10.05 14.39
C LYS A 120 3.71 11.06 13.27
N ASN A 121 3.51 10.59 12.05
CA ASN A 121 3.37 11.42 10.85
C ASN A 121 4.54 12.39 10.67
N ILE A 122 5.76 11.88 10.87
CA ILE A 122 6.97 12.71 10.78
C ILE A 122 7.27 13.01 9.30
N PRO A 123 7.43 14.30 8.93
CA PRO A 123 7.59 14.69 7.53
C PRO A 123 8.71 14.01 6.77
N GLU A 124 9.82 13.73 7.42
CA GLU A 124 10.97 13.09 6.78
C GLU A 124 10.62 11.75 6.16
N PHE A 125 9.87 10.91 6.87
CA PHE A 125 9.46 9.62 6.34
C PHE A 125 8.41 9.78 5.23
N SER A 126 7.50 10.72 5.41
CA SER A 126 6.51 11.03 4.37
C SER A 126 7.19 11.46 3.06
N GLN A 127 8.24 12.28 3.16
CA GLN A 127 9.02 12.69 2.00
C GLN A 127 9.74 11.51 1.35
N GLU A 128 10.30 10.61 2.15
CA GLU A 128 10.95 9.41 1.63
C GLU A 128 9.97 8.53 0.83
N LEU A 129 8.78 8.29 1.39
CA LEU A 129 7.75 7.53 0.69
C LEU A 129 7.34 8.23 -0.62
N ALA A 130 7.11 9.53 -0.55
CA ALA A 130 6.71 10.32 -1.71
C ALA A 130 7.77 10.33 -2.81
N SER A 131 9.03 10.25 -2.44
CA SER A 131 10.12 10.27 -3.41
C SER A 131 10.15 9.03 -4.31
N LEU A 132 9.45 7.96 -3.92
CA LEU A 132 9.42 6.72 -4.70
C LEU A 132 8.44 6.79 -5.87
N ALA A 133 7.49 7.71 -5.87
CA ALA A 133 6.37 7.63 -6.81
C ALA A 133 5.96 8.98 -7.37
N ASP A 134 5.27 8.91 -8.51
CA ASP A 134 4.70 10.07 -9.20
C ASP A 134 3.26 10.31 -8.77
N ALA A 135 2.60 9.27 -8.27
CA ALA A 135 1.19 9.33 -7.87
C ALA A 135 0.98 8.47 -6.63
N TYR A 136 -0.10 8.76 -5.92
CA TYR A 136 -0.47 8.05 -4.69
C TYR A 136 -1.93 7.64 -4.74
N VAL A 137 -2.21 6.39 -4.36
CA VAL A 137 -3.57 5.86 -4.26
C VAL A 137 -3.76 5.31 -2.85
N ASP A 138 -4.80 5.77 -2.16
CA ASP A 138 -5.17 5.24 -0.84
C ASP A 138 -6.26 4.19 -1.01
N ASP A 139 -5.91 2.94 -0.77
CA ASP A 139 -6.83 1.79 -0.84
C ASP A 139 -6.99 1.13 0.52
N ALA A 140 -6.59 1.81 1.59
CA ALA A 140 -6.61 1.27 2.96
C ALA A 140 -7.82 1.80 3.73
N PHE A 141 -9.00 1.30 3.41
CA PHE A 141 -10.25 1.79 4.00
C PHE A 141 -10.19 1.86 5.51
N GLY A 142 -9.72 0.79 6.16
CA GLY A 142 -9.67 0.73 7.62
C GLY A 142 -8.69 1.70 8.28
N SER A 143 -7.76 2.25 7.52
CA SER A 143 -6.70 3.12 8.04
C SER A 143 -6.79 4.56 7.54
N CYS A 144 -7.78 4.89 6.70
CA CYS A 144 -7.84 6.19 6.04
C CYS A 144 -8.08 7.34 7.00
N HIS A 145 -8.57 7.08 8.20
CA HIS A 145 -8.85 8.13 9.19
C HIS A 145 -7.65 8.50 10.04
N ARG A 146 -6.58 7.71 9.97
CA ARG A 146 -5.40 7.94 10.81
C ARG A 146 -4.37 8.77 10.07
N ALA A 147 -3.87 9.81 10.75
CA ALA A 147 -2.86 10.69 10.16
C ALA A 147 -1.46 10.08 10.34
N HIS A 148 -1.17 9.05 9.56
CA HIS A 148 0.15 8.42 9.50
C HIS A 148 0.88 8.88 8.24
N CYS A 149 2.20 8.62 8.17
CA CYS A 149 2.98 9.02 7.00
C CYS A 149 2.43 8.41 5.72
N SER A 150 2.14 7.10 5.73
CA SER A 150 1.71 6.40 4.52
C SER A 150 0.25 6.64 4.15
N THR A 151 -0.55 7.23 5.04
CA THR A 151 -1.98 7.50 4.78
C THR A 151 -2.29 8.97 4.60
N ALA A 152 -1.56 9.85 5.27
CA ALA A 152 -1.85 11.30 5.24
C ALA A 152 -0.63 12.13 4.86
N GLY A 153 0.49 11.99 5.59
CA GLY A 153 1.65 12.85 5.38
C GLY A 153 2.20 12.77 3.98
N VAL A 154 2.21 11.60 3.36
CA VAL A 154 2.71 11.39 2.01
C VAL A 154 1.98 12.25 0.98
N THR A 155 0.69 12.52 1.21
CA THR A 155 -0.11 13.33 0.26
C THR A 155 0.30 14.79 0.23
N ASP A 156 1.04 15.27 1.23
CA ASP A 156 1.57 16.62 1.21
C ASP A 156 2.71 16.78 0.18
N TYR A 157 3.29 15.69 -0.28
CA TYR A 157 4.46 15.69 -1.15
C TYR A 157 4.22 15.07 -2.52
N ILE A 158 3.03 14.48 -2.74
CA ILE A 158 2.62 13.97 -4.06
C ILE A 158 1.32 14.67 -4.43
N LYS A 159 1.32 15.36 -5.58
CA LYS A 159 0.14 16.12 -6.02
C LYS A 159 -0.93 15.25 -6.65
N ASP A 160 -0.52 14.19 -7.33
CA ASP A 160 -1.45 13.31 -8.03
C ASP A 160 -1.91 12.20 -7.07
N THR A 161 -3.01 12.45 -6.38
CA THR A 161 -3.56 11.52 -5.41
C THR A 161 -4.96 11.07 -5.81
N ALA A 162 -5.27 9.81 -5.49
CA ALA A 162 -6.58 9.24 -5.81
C ALA A 162 -7.00 8.24 -4.73
N VAL A 163 -8.29 7.91 -4.75
CA VAL A 163 -8.86 6.87 -3.91
C VAL A 163 -8.85 5.58 -4.71
N GLY A 164 -8.43 4.48 -4.08
CA GLY A 164 -8.40 3.18 -4.74
C GLY A 164 -9.80 2.65 -5.01
N TYR A 165 -9.86 1.57 -5.80
CA TYR A 165 -11.13 0.99 -6.23
C TYR A 165 -12.02 0.62 -5.05
N LEU A 166 -11.46 0.04 -3.99
CA LEU A 166 -12.23 -0.34 -2.80
C LEU A 166 -12.79 0.89 -2.10
N MET A 167 -11.99 1.94 -1.94
CA MET A 167 -12.42 3.18 -1.31
C MET A 167 -13.49 3.89 -2.12
N GLU A 168 -13.30 3.94 -3.43
CA GLU A 168 -14.27 4.54 -4.34
C GLU A 168 -15.61 3.82 -4.25
N LYS A 169 -15.59 2.49 -4.24
CA LYS A 169 -16.80 1.70 -4.15
C LYS A 169 -17.53 1.93 -2.83
N ALA A 170 -16.80 2.02 -1.72
CA ALA A 170 -17.39 2.29 -0.40
C ALA A 170 -18.04 3.66 -0.35
N VAL A 171 -17.38 4.67 -0.90
CA VAL A 171 -17.91 6.03 -0.95
C VAL A 171 -19.18 6.08 -1.81
N SER A 172 -19.16 5.42 -2.97
CA SER A 172 -20.33 5.38 -3.84
C SER A 172 -21.50 4.71 -3.18
N TYR A 173 -21.28 3.60 -2.48
CA TYR A 173 -22.36 2.92 -1.76
C TYR A 173 -22.96 3.82 -0.68
N THR A 174 -22.13 4.47 0.10
CA THR A 174 -22.59 5.38 1.14
C THR A 174 -23.41 6.53 0.56
N HIS A 175 -22.94 7.08 -0.54
CA HIS A 175 -23.62 8.18 -1.21
C HIS A 175 -24.99 7.75 -1.71
N LEU A 176 -25.12 6.58 -2.28
CA LEU A 176 -26.39 6.06 -2.78
C LEU A 176 -27.37 5.73 -1.67
N THR A 177 -26.86 5.31 -0.52
CA THR A 177 -27.68 4.90 0.60
C THR A 177 -28.26 6.08 1.38
N LEU A 178 -27.48 7.14 1.54
CA LEU A 178 -27.89 8.30 2.35
C LEU A 178 -29.22 8.92 1.93
N PRO A 179 -29.48 9.19 0.65
CA PRO A 179 -30.77 9.76 0.24
C PRO A 179 -31.96 8.88 0.63
N THR A 180 -31.80 7.58 0.55
CA THR A 180 -32.85 6.64 0.90
C THR A 180 -33.17 6.67 2.39
N ASN A 181 -32.14 6.79 3.21
CA ASN A 181 -32.30 6.76 4.66
C ASN A 181 -32.90 8.04 5.23
N ARG A 182 -32.93 9.11 4.48
CA ARG A 182 -33.45 10.39 4.93
C ARG A 182 -34.97 10.45 4.93
N GLU A 183 -35.57 9.53 4.26
CA GLU A 183 -37.01 9.43 4.20
C GLU A 183 -37.61 8.84 5.49
#